data_e0ac3c5090e669ebac5a6d963d01ab91
#
_entry.id   e0ac3c5090e669ebac5a6d963d01ab91
#
_cell.length_a   1.000
_cell.length_b   1.000
_cell.length_c   1.000
_cell.angle_alpha   90.00
_cell.angle_beta   90.00
_cell.angle_gamma   90.00
#
_symmetry.space_group_name_H-M   'P 1'
#
loop_
_entity.id
_entity.type
_entity.pdbx_description
1 polymer ?
#
loop_
_entity_poly.entity_id
_entity_poly.type
_entity_poly.pdbx_seq_one_letter_code
_entity_poly.pdbx_strand_id
1 'polypeptide(L)'
;MTSIPNNLAKNAAMGLAPQPRAKVRDPRLDFFRGVGMFIILIAHIPENLWAEWIPARFGFSDAADLFVFCSGMASAIAFGGVFAARGWLMGAARVIHRTWQVYWAHIGSFVVVVSLAIAADRWTGTQFYTSERMGLDPFFADVQGNFVRLATLTYIPDWFDILPMYLLLLAMIPVVMALAAVNRWLVAAFILTLWVLANVFGVNLVADPATGRLWYFNPLGWALIFFTGFGFMRGWIPAPPVDKRLIVAALAVVVALMPPSCQLMFSCDAGGWGASLGLDSGYRTLAEWNSKTNYGPLRYLHFLATAYLAWIAVGEGGRLLSGPFTELMRRVGQQTLAVFLAGLFMSQACGMLLDWLGRGVVTTTAVNLFGMAVLIAVAFIVSWFKSAPWRERKPAAATQALAASQRTPSSARRAARIG
;
A
#
# COMPACT_ATOMS: atom_id res chain seq x y z
N MET A 1 -38.21 -16.80 15.32
CA MET A 1 -39.01 -16.29 14.20
C MET A 1 -38.67 -14.83 14.01
N THR A 2 -37.73 -14.52 13.14
CA THR A 2 -37.26 -13.14 12.86
C THR A 2 -37.95 -12.63 11.62
N SER A 3 -38.69 -11.55 11.74
CA SER A 3 -39.46 -10.89 10.69
C SER A 3 -38.54 -10.35 9.59
N ILE A 4 -38.73 -10.83 8.37
CA ILE A 4 -38.10 -10.31 7.14
C ILE A 4 -38.61 -8.85 6.91
N PRO A 5 -37.71 -7.90 6.62
CA PRO A 5 -38.13 -6.50 6.45
C PRO A 5 -39.05 -6.34 5.22
N ASN A 6 -40.17 -5.70 5.43
CA ASN A 6 -41.30 -5.48 4.51
C ASN A 6 -40.96 -4.67 3.24
N ASN A 7 -39.72 -4.24 3.04
CA ASN A 7 -39.29 -3.41 1.91
C ASN A 7 -38.96 -4.23 0.62
N LEU A 8 -38.64 -5.52 0.73
CA LEU A 8 -38.37 -6.36 -0.45
C LEU A 8 -39.68 -6.75 -1.17
N ALA A 9 -40.77 -6.96 -0.43
CA ALA A 9 -42.07 -7.27 -1.00
C ALA A 9 -42.72 -6.05 -1.69
N LYS A 10 -42.49 -4.84 -1.18
CA LYS A 10 -42.98 -3.59 -1.80
C LYS A 10 -42.28 -3.25 -3.13
N ASN A 11 -40.99 -3.53 -3.24
CA ASN A 11 -40.25 -3.25 -4.48
C ASN A 11 -40.55 -4.27 -5.60
N ALA A 12 -40.85 -5.51 -5.24
CA ALA A 12 -41.29 -6.52 -6.20
C ALA A 12 -42.71 -6.20 -6.78
N ALA A 13 -43.60 -5.64 -5.97
CA ALA A 13 -44.94 -5.23 -6.40
C ALA A 13 -44.94 -4.00 -7.32
N MET A 14 -43.84 -3.21 -7.36
CA MET A 14 -43.71 -2.01 -8.20
C MET A 14 -42.87 -2.24 -9.47
N GLY A 15 -42.48 -3.47 -9.80
CA GLY A 15 -41.69 -3.78 -11.01
C GLY A 15 -40.33 -3.07 -11.06
N LEU A 16 -39.82 -2.58 -9.93
CA LEU A 16 -38.51 -1.95 -9.85
C LEU A 16 -37.42 -3.02 -9.80
N ALA A 17 -36.57 -3.04 -10.81
CA ALA A 17 -35.40 -3.89 -10.81
C ALA A 17 -34.59 -3.71 -9.49
N PRO A 18 -34.07 -4.79 -8.89
CA PRO A 18 -33.30 -4.70 -7.66
C PRO A 18 -32.15 -3.72 -7.87
N GLN A 19 -32.15 -2.63 -7.12
CA GLN A 19 -31.00 -1.70 -7.16
C GLN A 19 -29.73 -2.48 -6.78
N PRO A 20 -28.64 -2.37 -7.54
CA PRO A 20 -27.41 -3.02 -7.20
C PRO A 20 -27.01 -2.55 -5.80
N ARG A 21 -26.97 -3.48 -4.84
CA ARG A 21 -26.48 -3.20 -3.49
C ARG A 21 -25.12 -2.54 -3.62
N ALA A 22 -24.98 -1.34 -3.11
CA ALA A 22 -23.68 -0.68 -3.02
C ALA A 22 -22.73 -1.70 -2.36
N LYS A 23 -21.67 -2.09 -3.08
CA LYS A 23 -20.66 -3.04 -2.56
C LYS A 23 -20.11 -2.43 -1.28
N VAL A 24 -20.46 -2.98 -0.14
CA VAL A 24 -19.94 -2.54 1.16
C VAL A 24 -18.42 -2.69 1.09
N ARG A 25 -17.71 -1.58 1.27
CA ARG A 25 -16.26 -1.55 1.24
C ARG A 25 -15.72 -2.39 2.40
N ASP A 26 -14.85 -3.36 2.12
CA ASP A 26 -14.26 -4.21 3.16
C ASP A 26 -13.35 -3.36 4.06
N PRO A 27 -13.65 -3.23 5.37
CA PRO A 27 -12.90 -2.38 6.28
C PRO A 27 -11.49 -2.89 6.56
N ARG A 28 -11.23 -4.19 6.34
CA ARG A 28 -9.95 -4.84 6.62
C ARG A 28 -8.82 -4.25 5.78
N LEU A 29 -9.08 -4.01 4.50
CA LEU A 29 -8.08 -3.42 3.60
C LEU A 29 -7.60 -2.04 4.08
N ASP A 30 -8.55 -1.18 4.46
CA ASP A 30 -8.21 0.15 4.96
C ASP A 30 -7.52 0.08 6.33
N PHE A 31 -7.93 -0.84 7.19
CA PHE A 31 -7.30 -1.05 8.51
C PHE A 31 -5.83 -1.46 8.37
N PHE A 32 -5.55 -2.53 7.62
CA PHE A 32 -4.17 -3.01 7.45
C PHE A 32 -3.27 -1.99 6.75
N ARG A 33 -3.80 -1.26 5.78
CA ARG A 33 -3.04 -0.16 5.15
C ARG A 33 -2.72 0.95 6.14
N GLY A 34 -3.65 1.29 7.04
CA GLY A 34 -3.41 2.28 8.08
C GLY A 34 -2.33 1.85 9.06
N VAL A 35 -2.40 0.63 9.57
CA VAL A 35 -1.36 0.04 10.43
C VAL A 35 -0.01 0.04 9.70
N GLY A 36 0.02 -0.38 8.44
CA GLY A 36 1.22 -0.38 7.61
C GLY A 36 1.89 0.99 7.50
N MET A 37 1.12 2.10 7.43
CA MET A 37 1.68 3.45 7.36
C MET A 37 2.48 3.83 8.59
N PHE A 38 2.03 3.45 9.79
CA PHE A 38 2.77 3.70 11.02
C PHE A 38 4.03 2.85 11.12
N ILE A 39 3.95 1.59 10.72
CA ILE A 39 5.14 0.70 10.68
C ILE A 39 6.17 1.26 9.68
N ILE A 40 5.73 1.74 8.51
CA ILE A 40 6.62 2.37 7.52
C ILE A 40 7.28 3.63 8.10
N LEU A 41 6.54 4.50 8.77
CA LEU A 41 7.12 5.67 9.43
C LEU A 41 8.22 5.25 10.42
N ILE A 42 7.92 4.34 11.35
CA ILE A 42 8.88 3.86 12.35
C ILE A 42 10.13 3.26 11.69
N ALA A 43 9.94 2.47 10.64
CA ALA A 43 11.02 1.80 9.90
C ALA A 43 11.95 2.75 9.16
N HIS A 44 11.45 3.94 8.77
CA HIS A 44 12.20 4.90 7.97
C HIS A 44 12.78 6.07 8.78
N ILE A 45 12.45 6.19 10.07
CA ILE A 45 13.19 7.10 10.96
C ILE A 45 14.57 6.49 11.20
N PRO A 46 15.66 7.16 10.77
CA PRO A 46 17.00 6.60 10.89
C PRO A 46 17.38 6.31 12.34
N GLU A 47 18.00 5.15 12.58
CA GLU A 47 18.51 4.71 13.90
C GLU A 47 17.45 4.79 15.02
N ASN A 48 16.24 4.39 14.70
CA ASN A 48 15.08 4.46 15.59
C ASN A 48 15.00 3.23 16.50
N LEU A 49 15.03 3.40 17.82
CA LEU A 49 14.90 2.31 18.78
C LEU A 49 13.60 1.50 18.59
N TRP A 50 12.51 2.13 18.16
CA TRP A 50 11.26 1.43 17.90
C TRP A 50 11.32 0.55 16.65
N ALA A 51 12.24 0.83 15.71
CA ALA A 51 12.42 0.01 14.52
C ALA A 51 12.95 -1.39 14.86
N GLU A 52 13.52 -1.60 16.04
CA GLU A 52 13.93 -2.92 16.50
C GLU A 52 12.73 -3.84 16.83
N TRP A 53 11.53 -3.27 17.00
CA TRP A 53 10.32 -3.99 17.43
C TRP A 53 9.25 -4.10 16.34
N ILE A 54 9.54 -3.70 15.11
CA ILE A 54 8.60 -3.85 13.99
C ILE A 54 8.59 -5.28 13.44
N PRO A 55 7.51 -5.70 12.75
CA PRO A 55 7.40 -7.06 12.20
C PRO A 55 8.57 -7.50 11.32
N ALA A 56 9.21 -6.57 10.61
CA ALA A 56 10.39 -6.84 9.78
C ALA A 56 11.56 -7.48 10.52
N ARG A 57 11.62 -7.33 11.84
CA ARG A 57 12.69 -7.90 12.68
C ARG A 57 12.41 -9.33 13.12
N PHE A 58 11.13 -9.74 13.10
CA PHE A 58 10.69 -11.04 13.61
C PHE A 58 10.28 -12.02 12.49
N GLY A 59 10.59 -11.72 11.24
CA GLY A 59 10.27 -12.57 10.12
C GLY A 59 10.81 -12.04 8.80
N PHE A 60 10.46 -12.70 7.70
CA PHE A 60 10.97 -12.38 6.38
C PHE A 60 10.12 -11.36 5.60
N SER A 61 8.93 -11.04 6.08
CA SER A 61 8.06 -10.01 5.47
C SER A 61 7.98 -8.76 6.33
N ASP A 62 7.70 -7.63 5.69
CA ASP A 62 7.62 -6.33 6.34
C ASP A 62 6.42 -5.49 5.85
N ALA A 63 6.38 -4.23 6.26
CA ALA A 63 5.31 -3.32 5.87
C ALA A 63 5.29 -3.02 4.36
N ALA A 64 6.40 -3.16 3.62
CA ALA A 64 6.41 -2.98 2.17
C ALA A 64 5.63 -4.10 1.47
N ASP A 65 5.76 -5.36 1.94
CA ASP A 65 4.96 -6.49 1.44
C ASP A 65 3.47 -6.22 1.62
N LEU A 66 3.09 -5.81 2.84
CA LEU A 66 1.70 -5.46 3.16
C LEU A 66 1.19 -4.32 2.28
N PHE A 67 2.01 -3.28 2.11
CA PHE A 67 1.66 -2.12 1.30
C PHE A 67 1.43 -2.49 -0.16
N VAL A 68 2.34 -3.26 -0.77
CA VAL A 68 2.26 -3.67 -2.19
C VAL A 68 1.10 -4.64 -2.42
N PHE A 69 0.91 -5.63 -1.55
CA PHE A 69 -0.24 -6.54 -1.61
C PHE A 69 -1.58 -5.80 -1.53
N CYS A 70 -1.75 -4.94 -0.52
CA CYS A 70 -2.95 -4.12 -0.36
C CYS A 70 -3.14 -3.14 -1.53
N SER A 71 -2.05 -2.66 -2.15
CA SER A 71 -2.11 -1.80 -3.33
C SER A 71 -2.60 -2.57 -4.57
N GLY A 72 -2.21 -3.84 -4.72
CA GLY A 72 -2.77 -4.75 -5.71
C GLY A 72 -4.28 -4.96 -5.53
N MET A 73 -4.71 -5.25 -4.31
CA MET A 73 -6.13 -5.38 -3.96
C MET A 73 -6.92 -4.10 -4.27
N ALA A 74 -6.42 -2.95 -3.85
CA ALA A 74 -7.06 -1.66 -4.10
C ALA A 74 -7.13 -1.32 -5.60
N SER A 75 -6.08 -1.67 -6.36
CA SER A 75 -6.02 -1.47 -7.81
C SER A 75 -7.07 -2.31 -8.54
N ALA A 76 -7.28 -3.55 -8.11
CA ALA A 76 -8.35 -4.40 -8.66
C ALA A 76 -9.74 -3.81 -8.42
N ILE A 77 -9.97 -3.22 -7.24
CA ILE A 77 -11.24 -2.53 -6.91
C ILE A 77 -11.40 -1.27 -7.77
N ALA A 78 -10.34 -0.45 -7.85
CA ALA A 78 -10.38 0.86 -8.50
C ALA A 78 -10.50 0.78 -10.02
N PHE A 79 -9.83 -0.18 -10.65
CA PHE A 79 -9.71 -0.28 -12.10
C PHE A 79 -10.53 -1.44 -12.69
N GLY A 80 -10.57 -2.59 -12.02
CA GLY A 80 -11.22 -3.79 -12.54
C GLY A 80 -12.68 -3.60 -12.95
N GLY A 81 -13.43 -2.78 -12.19
CA GLY A 81 -14.81 -2.42 -12.55
C GLY A 81 -14.92 -1.55 -13.80
N VAL A 82 -13.94 -0.68 -14.06
CA VAL A 82 -13.91 0.19 -15.25
C VAL A 82 -13.62 -0.62 -16.50
N PHE A 83 -12.62 -1.54 -16.44
CA PHE A 83 -12.35 -2.47 -17.55
C PHE A 83 -13.60 -3.29 -17.91
N ALA A 84 -14.33 -3.78 -16.91
CA ALA A 84 -15.54 -4.57 -17.14
C ALA A 84 -16.72 -3.76 -17.68
N ALA A 85 -16.92 -2.52 -17.18
CA ALA A 85 -18.10 -1.72 -17.50
C ALA A 85 -17.91 -0.80 -18.72
N ARG A 86 -16.68 -0.35 -19.01
CA ARG A 86 -16.36 0.66 -20.01
C ARG A 86 -15.36 0.20 -21.07
N GLY A 87 -14.93 -1.06 -21.02
CA GLY A 87 -13.96 -1.65 -21.94
C GLY A 87 -12.51 -1.30 -21.62
N TRP A 88 -11.61 -1.90 -22.41
CA TRP A 88 -10.17 -1.88 -22.15
C TRP A 88 -9.56 -0.47 -22.22
N LEU A 89 -9.89 0.33 -23.25
CA LEU A 89 -9.33 1.68 -23.44
C LEU A 89 -9.65 2.61 -22.26
N MET A 90 -10.88 2.61 -21.77
CA MET A 90 -11.26 3.46 -20.64
C MET A 90 -10.64 2.97 -19.33
N GLY A 91 -10.48 1.65 -19.18
CA GLY A 91 -9.74 1.05 -18.06
C GLY A 91 -8.28 1.48 -18.09
N ALA A 92 -7.60 1.37 -19.23
CA ALA A 92 -6.22 1.79 -19.41
C ALA A 92 -6.03 3.29 -19.19
N ALA A 93 -6.91 4.15 -19.73
CA ALA A 93 -6.88 5.58 -19.50
C ALA A 93 -6.97 5.94 -18.00
N ARG A 94 -7.83 5.23 -17.24
CA ARG A 94 -7.93 5.42 -15.79
C ARG A 94 -6.66 4.99 -15.05
N VAL A 95 -6.01 3.92 -15.48
CA VAL A 95 -4.71 3.48 -14.93
C VAL A 95 -3.65 4.53 -15.24
N ILE A 96 -3.53 5.00 -16.49
CA ILE A 96 -2.58 6.04 -16.90
C ILE A 96 -2.77 7.31 -16.06
N HIS A 97 -4.01 7.76 -15.85
CA HIS A 97 -4.29 8.91 -15.00
C HIS A 97 -3.78 8.70 -13.56
N ARG A 98 -3.93 7.49 -13.01
CA ARG A 98 -3.39 7.17 -11.68
C ARG A 98 -1.87 7.11 -11.67
N THR A 99 -1.25 6.53 -12.70
CA THR A 99 0.19 6.49 -12.88
C THR A 99 0.76 7.91 -12.92
N TRP A 100 0.13 8.82 -13.66
CA TRP A 100 0.48 10.24 -13.70
C TRP A 100 0.45 10.92 -12.31
N GLN A 101 -0.60 10.65 -11.51
CA GLN A 101 -0.68 11.18 -10.15
C GLN A 101 0.45 10.67 -9.26
N VAL A 102 0.79 9.38 -9.35
CA VAL A 102 1.87 8.77 -8.56
C VAL A 102 3.24 9.25 -9.04
N TYR A 103 3.42 9.45 -10.34
CA TYR A 103 4.64 10.01 -10.91
C TYR A 103 4.94 11.41 -10.34
N TRP A 104 3.98 12.32 -10.35
CA TRP A 104 4.18 13.64 -9.75
C TRP A 104 4.34 13.59 -8.23
N ALA A 105 3.70 12.63 -7.58
CA ALA A 105 3.92 12.40 -6.16
C ALA A 105 5.38 11.96 -5.87
N HIS A 106 5.95 11.11 -6.73
CA HIS A 106 7.37 10.70 -6.62
C HIS A 106 8.31 11.91 -6.81
N ILE A 107 8.18 12.64 -7.90
CA ILE A 107 9.02 13.83 -8.16
C ILE A 107 8.87 14.87 -7.05
N GLY A 108 7.64 15.17 -6.64
CA GLY A 108 7.36 16.13 -5.57
C GLY A 108 7.94 15.71 -4.22
N SER A 109 7.83 14.42 -3.86
CA SER A 109 8.40 13.91 -2.61
C SER A 109 9.92 14.02 -2.58
N PHE A 110 10.60 13.71 -3.70
CA PHE A 110 12.04 13.89 -3.82
C PHE A 110 12.43 15.34 -3.58
N VAL A 111 11.83 16.29 -4.30
CA VAL A 111 12.14 17.71 -4.16
C VAL A 111 11.96 18.21 -2.72
N VAL A 112 10.83 17.83 -2.09
CA VAL A 112 10.54 18.28 -0.71
C VAL A 112 11.50 17.68 0.31
N VAL A 113 11.81 16.39 0.22
CA VAL A 113 12.70 15.72 1.19
C VAL A 113 14.15 16.16 1.00
N VAL A 114 14.63 16.32 -0.24
CA VAL A 114 15.98 16.84 -0.51
C VAL A 114 16.11 18.29 -0.07
N SER A 115 15.07 19.10 -0.26
CA SER A 115 15.06 20.48 0.26
C SER A 115 15.18 20.52 1.79
N LEU A 116 14.53 19.60 2.50
CA LEU A 116 14.68 19.45 3.95
C LEU A 116 16.11 19.10 4.33
N ALA A 117 16.74 18.14 3.63
CA ALA A 117 18.12 17.72 3.90
C ALA A 117 19.11 18.88 3.66
N ILE A 118 18.98 19.61 2.53
CA ILE A 118 19.78 20.79 2.23
C ILE A 118 19.61 21.88 3.32
N ALA A 119 18.37 22.11 3.77
CA ALA A 119 18.11 23.10 4.82
C ALA A 119 18.78 22.69 6.15
N ALA A 120 18.74 21.39 6.50
CA ALA A 120 19.39 20.87 7.68
C ALA A 120 20.92 20.98 7.59
N ASP A 121 21.52 20.64 6.46
CA ASP A 121 22.97 20.80 6.24
C ASP A 121 23.42 22.27 6.34
N ARG A 122 22.65 23.19 5.76
CA ARG A 122 22.93 24.63 5.89
C ARG A 122 22.81 25.11 7.33
N TRP A 123 21.85 24.61 8.09
CA TRP A 123 21.66 24.96 9.50
C TRP A 123 22.79 24.45 10.38
N THR A 124 23.25 23.22 10.14
CA THR A 124 24.33 22.58 10.92
C THR A 124 25.73 22.93 10.42
N GLY A 125 25.87 23.51 9.21
CA GLY A 125 27.16 23.78 8.58
C GLY A 125 27.87 22.51 8.09
N THR A 126 27.12 21.43 7.81
CA THR A 126 27.64 20.13 7.37
C THR A 126 27.07 19.75 6.01
N GLN A 127 27.47 18.59 5.49
CA GLN A 127 26.84 17.91 4.34
C GLN A 127 26.33 16.52 4.74
N PHE A 128 26.15 16.29 6.03
CA PHE A 128 25.80 15.00 6.59
C PHE A 128 24.46 14.47 6.07
N TYR A 129 23.42 15.31 6.01
CA TYR A 129 22.09 14.86 5.63
C TYR A 129 21.94 14.57 4.13
N THR A 130 22.60 15.36 3.28
CA THR A 130 22.57 15.13 1.83
C THR A 130 23.53 14.04 1.39
N SER A 131 24.73 13.98 1.95
CA SER A 131 25.78 13.04 1.57
C SER A 131 25.64 11.71 2.33
N GLU A 132 26.02 11.69 3.62
CA GLU A 132 26.14 10.44 4.38
C GLU A 132 24.76 9.78 4.66
N ARG A 133 23.75 10.59 5.00
CA ARG A 133 22.43 10.10 5.37
C ARG A 133 21.60 9.65 4.16
N MET A 134 21.61 10.41 3.08
CA MET A 134 20.75 10.17 1.90
C MET A 134 21.51 9.66 0.68
N GLY A 135 22.85 9.67 0.69
CA GLY A 135 23.67 9.18 -0.44
C GLY A 135 23.45 9.97 -1.73
N LEU A 136 23.24 11.30 -1.64
CA LEU A 136 22.93 12.14 -2.80
C LEU A 136 24.17 12.73 -3.49
N ASP A 137 25.39 12.33 -3.11
CA ASP A 137 26.61 12.80 -3.77
C ASP A 137 26.60 12.55 -5.28
N PRO A 138 26.15 11.38 -5.82
CA PRO A 138 26.04 11.20 -7.26
C PRO A 138 25.05 12.19 -7.90
N PHE A 139 23.96 12.54 -7.21
CA PHE A 139 23.00 13.52 -7.70
C PHE A 139 23.60 14.90 -7.83
N PHE A 140 24.34 15.34 -6.82
CA PHE A 140 24.96 16.68 -6.78
C PHE A 140 26.21 16.79 -7.68
N ALA A 141 26.87 15.66 -8.01
CA ALA A 141 27.98 15.64 -8.94
C ALA A 141 27.57 16.03 -10.39
N ASP A 142 26.36 15.67 -10.81
CA ASP A 142 25.78 16.04 -12.12
C ASP A 142 24.29 16.38 -11.94
N VAL A 143 23.99 17.51 -11.36
CA VAL A 143 22.62 17.95 -11.07
C VAL A 143 21.76 18.00 -12.33
N GLN A 144 22.29 18.52 -13.43
CA GLN A 144 21.53 18.70 -14.68
C GLN A 144 21.19 17.34 -15.30
N GLY A 145 22.16 16.46 -15.44
CA GLY A 145 21.96 15.13 -16.01
C GLY A 145 21.07 14.27 -15.09
N ASN A 146 21.30 14.29 -13.80
CA ASN A 146 20.53 13.48 -12.85
C ASN A 146 19.11 13.99 -12.63
N PHE A 147 18.84 15.29 -12.85
CA PHE A 147 17.47 15.79 -12.86
C PHE A 147 16.67 15.24 -14.05
N VAL A 148 17.28 15.16 -15.24
CA VAL A 148 16.66 14.52 -16.41
C VAL A 148 16.45 13.02 -16.15
N ARG A 149 17.45 12.35 -15.58
CA ARG A 149 17.37 10.91 -15.25
C ARG A 149 16.32 10.64 -14.19
N LEU A 150 16.17 11.49 -13.16
CA LEU A 150 15.10 11.41 -12.18
C LEU A 150 13.72 11.52 -12.85
N ALA A 151 13.55 12.52 -13.74
CA ALA A 151 12.30 12.73 -14.46
C ALA A 151 11.96 11.56 -15.41
N THR A 152 12.96 10.89 -15.97
CA THR A 152 12.80 9.72 -16.85
C THR A 152 12.81 8.38 -16.08
N LEU A 153 12.91 8.40 -14.77
CA LEU A 153 13.01 7.22 -13.88
C LEU A 153 14.22 6.30 -14.19
N THR A 154 15.27 6.88 -14.77
CA THR A 154 16.56 6.20 -15.02
C THR A 154 17.61 6.51 -13.95
N TYR A 155 17.31 7.41 -13.02
CA TYR A 155 17.98 7.60 -11.75
C TYR A 155 16.95 7.54 -10.63
N ILE A 156 17.11 6.61 -9.72
CA ILE A 156 16.24 6.43 -8.55
C ILE A 156 17.13 6.55 -7.30
N PRO A 157 17.02 7.65 -6.56
CA PRO A 157 17.77 7.84 -5.33
C PRO A 157 17.38 6.80 -4.27
N ASP A 158 18.29 6.48 -3.37
CA ASP A 158 17.99 5.68 -2.19
C ASP A 158 16.83 6.31 -1.40
N TRP A 159 16.02 5.49 -0.74
CA TRP A 159 14.78 5.87 -0.03
C TRP A 159 13.57 6.17 -0.92
N PHE A 160 13.72 6.33 -2.25
CA PHE A 160 12.63 6.68 -3.16
C PHE A 160 12.21 5.54 -4.10
N ASP A 161 12.69 4.32 -3.88
CA ASP A 161 12.53 3.18 -4.80
C ASP A 161 11.09 2.66 -4.94
N ILE A 162 10.25 2.76 -3.89
CA ILE A 162 8.95 2.08 -3.85
C ILE A 162 7.91 2.70 -4.80
N LEU A 163 7.93 4.04 -5.00
CA LEU A 163 6.99 4.69 -5.91
C LEU A 163 7.30 4.39 -7.38
N PRO A 164 8.56 4.44 -7.87
CA PRO A 164 8.93 3.97 -9.19
C PRO A 164 8.54 2.52 -9.47
N MET A 165 8.81 1.62 -8.54
CA MET A 165 8.36 0.22 -8.63
C MET A 165 6.84 0.16 -8.79
N TYR A 166 6.09 0.90 -7.96
CA TYR A 166 4.62 0.92 -8.05
C TYR A 166 4.11 1.51 -9.36
N LEU A 167 4.79 2.50 -9.96
CA LEU A 167 4.47 3.02 -11.30
C LEU A 167 4.51 1.93 -12.37
N LEU A 168 5.56 1.09 -12.35
CA LEU A 168 5.67 -0.03 -13.29
C LEU A 168 4.60 -1.09 -13.04
N LEU A 169 4.30 -1.41 -11.78
CA LEU A 169 3.22 -2.34 -11.45
C LEU A 169 1.85 -1.83 -11.94
N LEU A 170 1.58 -0.53 -11.82
CA LEU A 170 0.38 0.07 -12.40
C LEU A 170 0.39 -0.03 -13.92
N ALA A 171 1.51 0.26 -14.58
CA ALA A 171 1.64 0.18 -16.04
C ALA A 171 1.41 -1.24 -16.59
N MET A 172 1.67 -2.27 -15.79
CA MET A 172 1.37 -3.67 -16.16
C MET A 172 -0.13 -4.01 -16.11
N ILE A 173 -0.98 -3.26 -15.39
CA ILE A 173 -2.41 -3.59 -15.24
C ILE A 173 -3.15 -3.70 -16.57
N PRO A 174 -3.01 -2.79 -17.56
CA PRO A 174 -3.66 -2.94 -18.85
C PRO A 174 -3.27 -4.24 -19.58
N VAL A 175 -1.99 -4.63 -19.51
CA VAL A 175 -1.48 -5.87 -20.10
C VAL A 175 -2.11 -7.08 -19.40
N VAL A 176 -2.08 -7.10 -18.08
CA VAL A 176 -2.70 -8.16 -17.25
C VAL A 176 -4.19 -8.28 -17.53
N MET A 177 -4.90 -7.17 -17.70
CA MET A 177 -6.34 -7.19 -18.02
C MET A 177 -6.61 -7.67 -19.46
N ALA A 178 -5.72 -7.39 -20.42
CA ALA A 178 -5.81 -7.94 -21.77
C ALA A 178 -5.57 -9.46 -21.79
N LEU A 179 -4.54 -9.94 -21.09
CA LEU A 179 -4.27 -11.37 -20.92
C LEU A 179 -5.44 -12.10 -20.22
N ALA A 180 -5.99 -11.48 -19.18
CA ALA A 180 -7.14 -12.03 -18.44
C ALA A 180 -8.41 -12.11 -19.28
N ALA A 181 -8.58 -11.25 -20.27
CA ALA A 181 -9.70 -11.30 -21.20
C ALA A 181 -9.63 -12.52 -22.13
N VAL A 182 -8.43 -13.04 -22.40
CA VAL A 182 -8.21 -14.28 -23.16
C VAL A 182 -8.27 -15.49 -22.22
N ASN A 183 -7.38 -15.51 -21.20
CA ASN A 183 -7.34 -16.59 -20.22
C ASN A 183 -6.59 -16.13 -18.95
N ARG A 184 -7.19 -16.37 -17.76
CA ARG A 184 -6.54 -16.06 -16.47
C ARG A 184 -5.22 -16.81 -16.25
N TRP A 185 -5.01 -17.96 -16.86
CA TRP A 185 -3.76 -18.71 -16.74
C TRP A 185 -2.59 -18.03 -17.48
N LEU A 186 -2.88 -17.23 -18.53
CA LEU A 186 -1.88 -16.40 -19.18
C LEU A 186 -1.37 -15.31 -18.25
N VAL A 187 -2.23 -14.79 -17.36
CA VAL A 187 -1.80 -13.85 -16.31
C VAL A 187 -0.85 -14.54 -15.35
N ALA A 188 -1.19 -15.73 -14.87
CA ALA A 188 -0.32 -16.49 -13.97
C ALA A 188 1.03 -16.80 -14.65
N ALA A 189 1.02 -17.26 -15.88
CA ALA A 189 2.24 -17.53 -16.65
C ALA A 189 3.09 -16.26 -16.83
N PHE A 190 2.49 -15.14 -17.20
CA PHE A 190 3.17 -13.87 -17.36
C PHE A 190 3.86 -13.41 -16.06
N ILE A 191 3.12 -13.38 -14.94
CA ILE A 191 3.66 -12.94 -13.65
C ILE A 191 4.76 -13.88 -13.14
N LEU A 192 4.56 -15.20 -13.28
CA LEU A 192 5.58 -16.19 -12.90
C LEU A 192 6.84 -16.06 -13.78
N THR A 193 6.70 -15.79 -15.08
CA THR A 193 7.84 -15.53 -15.96
C THR A 193 8.65 -14.32 -15.48
N LEU A 194 8.00 -13.19 -15.15
CA LEU A 194 8.68 -12.02 -14.63
C LEU A 194 9.42 -12.34 -13.32
N TRP A 195 8.78 -13.08 -12.43
CA TRP A 195 9.37 -13.48 -11.16
C TRP A 195 10.58 -14.42 -11.34
N VAL A 196 10.50 -15.38 -12.27
CA VAL A 196 11.62 -16.28 -12.62
C VAL A 196 12.78 -15.48 -13.24
N LEU A 197 12.50 -14.51 -14.13
CA LEU A 197 13.53 -13.63 -14.70
C LEU A 197 14.27 -12.87 -13.59
N ALA A 198 13.58 -12.40 -12.57
CA ALA A 198 14.20 -11.70 -11.45
C ALA A 198 15.01 -12.63 -10.54
N ASN A 199 14.46 -13.80 -10.16
CA ASN A 199 15.06 -14.64 -9.11
C ASN A 199 16.05 -15.69 -9.63
N VAL A 200 15.86 -16.20 -10.86
CA VAL A 200 16.72 -17.23 -11.44
C VAL A 200 17.75 -16.62 -12.38
N PHE A 201 17.35 -15.64 -13.18
CA PHE A 201 18.23 -15.02 -14.18
C PHE A 201 18.83 -13.69 -13.72
N GLY A 202 18.45 -13.20 -12.52
CA GLY A 202 18.98 -11.96 -11.95
C GLY A 202 18.63 -10.69 -12.74
N VAL A 203 17.59 -10.75 -13.57
CA VAL A 203 17.18 -9.59 -14.38
C VAL A 203 16.62 -8.50 -13.47
N ASN A 204 17.23 -7.31 -13.52
CA ASN A 204 16.81 -6.14 -12.77
C ASN A 204 17.07 -4.87 -13.60
N LEU A 205 16.50 -3.76 -13.17
CA LEU A 205 16.68 -2.45 -13.79
C LEU A 205 17.81 -1.68 -13.08
N VAL A 206 18.51 -0.82 -13.82
CA VAL A 206 19.53 0.07 -13.26
C VAL A 206 18.86 1.27 -12.62
N ALA A 207 19.16 1.50 -11.33
CA ALA A 207 18.67 2.63 -10.55
C ALA A 207 19.59 3.86 -10.63
N ASP A 208 20.90 3.62 -10.83
CA ASP A 208 21.87 4.68 -11.00
C ASP A 208 22.91 4.24 -12.06
N PRO A 209 22.90 4.86 -13.24
CA PRO A 209 23.84 4.53 -14.31
C PRO A 209 25.30 4.88 -13.97
N ALA A 210 25.55 5.83 -13.05
CA ALA A 210 26.90 6.25 -12.70
C ALA A 210 27.61 5.19 -11.81
N THR A 211 26.88 4.57 -10.92
CA THR A 211 27.41 3.54 -9.98
C THR A 211 27.08 2.13 -10.42
N GLY A 212 26.18 1.93 -11.39
CA GLY A 212 25.66 0.62 -11.78
C GLY A 212 24.68 0.03 -10.76
N ARG A 213 24.22 0.80 -9.76
CA ARG A 213 23.29 0.36 -8.74
C ARG A 213 21.99 -0.09 -9.36
N LEU A 214 21.48 -1.28 -8.96
CA LEU A 214 20.22 -1.84 -9.43
C LEU A 214 19.05 -1.37 -8.56
N TRP A 215 17.82 -1.49 -9.06
CA TRP A 215 16.62 -1.19 -8.29
C TRP A 215 16.54 -2.07 -7.04
N TYR A 216 16.38 -1.42 -5.89
CA TYR A 216 16.20 -2.12 -4.61
C TYR A 216 14.89 -2.92 -4.57
N PHE A 217 13.80 -2.35 -5.08
CA PHE A 217 12.53 -3.06 -5.30
C PHE A 217 12.42 -3.44 -6.77
N ASN A 218 12.92 -4.61 -7.15
CA ASN A 218 12.84 -5.10 -8.54
C ASN A 218 11.37 -5.32 -8.94
N PRO A 219 10.80 -4.53 -9.86
CA PRO A 219 9.38 -4.61 -10.21
C PRO A 219 8.97 -5.96 -10.81
N LEU A 220 9.93 -6.69 -11.42
CA LEU A 220 9.66 -8.02 -11.97
C LEU A 220 9.35 -9.02 -10.85
N GLY A 221 10.14 -8.99 -9.77
CA GLY A 221 9.90 -9.84 -8.59
C GLY A 221 8.66 -9.41 -7.81
N TRP A 222 8.52 -8.11 -7.54
CA TRP A 222 7.42 -7.54 -6.77
C TRP A 222 6.06 -7.59 -7.46
N ALA A 223 6.03 -7.83 -8.78
CA ALA A 223 4.81 -8.11 -9.52
C ALA A 223 4.06 -9.32 -8.94
N LEU A 224 4.76 -10.33 -8.44
CA LEU A 224 4.13 -11.53 -7.88
C LEU A 224 3.16 -11.17 -6.74
N ILE A 225 3.61 -10.46 -5.72
CA ILE A 225 2.77 -10.14 -4.56
C ILE A 225 1.67 -9.13 -4.91
N PHE A 226 1.97 -8.13 -5.75
CA PHE A 226 0.99 -7.15 -6.20
C PHE A 226 -0.18 -7.82 -6.94
N PHE A 227 0.13 -8.67 -7.94
CA PHE A 227 -0.89 -9.34 -8.72
C PHE A 227 -1.54 -10.52 -8.00
N THR A 228 -0.93 -11.05 -6.95
CA THR A 228 -1.61 -11.96 -6.00
C THR A 228 -2.74 -11.22 -5.29
N GLY A 229 -2.48 -10.05 -4.71
CA GLY A 229 -3.52 -9.22 -4.10
C GLY A 229 -4.59 -8.78 -5.10
N PHE A 230 -4.19 -8.40 -6.32
CA PHE A 230 -5.10 -8.07 -7.41
C PHE A 230 -5.99 -9.27 -7.77
N GLY A 231 -5.40 -10.46 -7.91
CA GLY A 231 -6.10 -11.70 -8.26
C GLY A 231 -7.14 -12.14 -7.24
N PHE A 232 -6.86 -11.97 -5.94
CA PHE A 232 -7.85 -12.21 -4.88
C PHE A 232 -9.09 -11.32 -5.05
N MET A 233 -8.90 -10.04 -5.28
CA MET A 233 -10.02 -9.09 -5.42
C MET A 233 -10.77 -9.24 -6.75
N ARG A 234 -10.12 -9.80 -7.78
CA ARG A 234 -10.77 -10.16 -9.06
C ARG A 234 -11.48 -11.51 -9.01
N GLY A 235 -11.31 -12.28 -7.93
CA GLY A 235 -11.84 -13.65 -7.83
C GLY A 235 -11.11 -14.65 -8.74
N TRP A 236 -9.90 -14.32 -9.20
CA TRP A 236 -9.08 -15.26 -9.98
C TRP A 236 -8.42 -16.30 -9.09
N ILE A 237 -8.09 -15.89 -7.87
CA ILE A 237 -7.56 -16.72 -6.79
C ILE A 237 -8.66 -16.83 -5.73
N PRO A 238 -9.11 -18.05 -5.39
CA PRO A 238 -10.09 -18.24 -4.32
C PRO A 238 -9.47 -17.86 -2.96
N ALA A 239 -10.26 -17.21 -2.10
CA ALA A 239 -9.82 -16.98 -0.73
C ALA A 239 -9.62 -18.31 -0.01
N PRO A 240 -8.51 -18.51 0.72
CA PRO A 240 -8.29 -19.75 1.46
C PRO A 240 -9.37 -19.93 2.53
N PRO A 241 -9.88 -21.16 2.73
CA PRO A 241 -10.87 -21.42 3.77
C PRO A 241 -10.28 -21.23 5.15
N VAL A 242 -11.14 -20.95 6.13
CA VAL A 242 -10.75 -20.96 7.54
C VAL A 242 -10.70 -22.42 8.00
N ASP A 243 -9.53 -23.01 7.94
CA ASP A 243 -9.27 -24.40 8.27
C ASP A 243 -8.17 -24.53 9.33
N LYS A 244 -8.37 -25.40 10.33
CA LYS A 244 -7.40 -25.59 11.42
C LYS A 244 -6.03 -26.06 10.93
N ARG A 245 -5.99 -26.89 9.88
CA ARG A 245 -4.74 -27.41 9.31
C ARG A 245 -3.95 -26.26 8.64
N LEU A 246 -4.66 -25.40 7.90
CA LEU A 246 -4.04 -24.22 7.29
C LEU A 246 -3.58 -23.20 8.34
N ILE A 247 -4.34 -23.03 9.44
CA ILE A 247 -3.90 -22.17 10.55
C ILE A 247 -2.63 -22.71 11.16
N VAL A 248 -2.58 -24.01 11.47
CA VAL A 248 -1.38 -24.65 12.04
C VAL A 248 -0.20 -24.58 11.07
N ALA A 249 -0.42 -24.83 9.78
CA ALA A 249 0.62 -24.72 8.77
C ALA A 249 1.16 -23.30 8.63
N ALA A 250 0.29 -22.29 8.58
CA ALA A 250 0.68 -20.89 8.52
C ALA A 250 1.44 -20.47 9.78
N LEU A 251 0.98 -20.87 10.96
CA LEU A 251 1.68 -20.62 12.22
C LEU A 251 3.06 -21.29 12.23
N ALA A 252 3.15 -22.55 11.76
CA ALA A 252 4.41 -23.27 11.66
C ALA A 252 5.41 -22.57 10.73
N VAL A 253 4.95 -22.05 9.58
CA VAL A 253 5.80 -21.26 8.67
C VAL A 253 6.31 -20.00 9.35
N VAL A 254 5.43 -19.22 10.00
CA VAL A 254 5.82 -17.98 10.68
C VAL A 254 6.81 -18.27 11.80
N VAL A 255 6.53 -19.27 12.64
CA VAL A 255 7.41 -19.64 13.77
C VAL A 255 8.74 -20.22 13.28
N ALA A 256 8.74 -21.07 12.24
CA ALA A 256 9.97 -21.67 11.70
C ALA A 256 10.88 -20.63 11.03
N LEU A 257 10.33 -19.58 10.44
CA LEU A 257 11.10 -18.50 9.78
C LEU A 257 11.42 -17.33 10.72
N MET A 258 10.99 -17.39 11.99
CA MET A 258 11.34 -16.40 13.01
C MET A 258 12.80 -16.52 13.52
N PRO A 259 13.35 -17.71 13.83
CA PRO A 259 14.73 -17.83 14.28
C PRO A 259 15.78 -17.34 13.28
N PRO A 260 15.67 -17.59 11.96
CA PRO A 260 16.58 -17.02 10.98
C PRO A 260 16.32 -15.56 10.66
N SER A 261 15.38 -14.88 11.33
CA SER A 261 15.17 -13.44 11.18
C SER A 261 16.21 -12.66 12.00
N CYS A 262 16.54 -11.46 11.53
CA CYS A 262 17.60 -10.65 12.10
C CYS A 262 17.47 -10.37 13.59
N GLN A 263 16.25 -10.19 14.11
CA GLN A 263 16.05 -9.67 15.45
C GLN A 263 16.20 -10.70 16.57
N LEU A 264 15.69 -11.90 16.37
CA LEU A 264 15.83 -12.97 17.37
C LEU A 264 17.25 -13.49 17.49
N MET A 265 18.06 -13.26 16.46
CA MET A 265 19.48 -13.59 16.44
C MET A 265 20.39 -12.47 16.98
N PHE A 266 19.83 -11.39 17.53
CA PHE A 266 20.56 -10.31 18.22
C PHE A 266 21.67 -9.60 17.43
N SER A 267 21.50 -9.39 16.24
CA SER A 267 22.14 -8.53 15.26
C SER A 267 22.51 -9.28 13.99
N CYS A 268 22.08 -8.70 12.87
CA CYS A 268 22.53 -9.16 11.56
C CYS A 268 24.04 -8.93 11.34
N ASP A 269 24.68 -8.18 12.23
CA ASP A 269 26.01 -7.60 11.98
C ASP A 269 27.18 -8.27 12.69
N ALA A 270 27.02 -9.10 13.65
CA ALA A 270 28.12 -9.93 14.17
C ALA A 270 27.79 -10.63 15.49
N GLY A 271 27.88 -11.94 15.53
CA GLY A 271 28.16 -12.66 16.75
C GLY A 271 27.06 -12.73 17.79
N GLY A 272 25.79 -12.60 17.39
CA GLY A 272 24.66 -12.89 18.29
C GLY A 272 24.58 -14.37 18.66
N TRP A 273 23.72 -14.75 19.58
CA TRP A 273 23.59 -16.15 20.00
C TRP A 273 23.24 -17.14 18.86
N GLY A 274 22.73 -16.68 17.69
CA GLY A 274 22.65 -17.48 16.48
C GLY A 274 24.01 -17.92 15.96
N ALA A 275 25.02 -17.06 16.01
CA ALA A 275 26.38 -17.41 15.66
C ALA A 275 26.96 -18.44 16.65
N SER A 276 26.73 -18.26 17.95
CA SER A 276 27.18 -19.22 18.98
C SER A 276 26.49 -20.58 18.90
N LEU A 277 25.31 -20.66 18.23
CA LEU A 277 24.59 -21.90 17.93
C LEU A 277 24.91 -22.46 16.53
N GLY A 278 25.80 -21.83 15.75
CA GLY A 278 26.14 -22.24 14.38
C GLY A 278 25.02 -22.02 13.36
N LEU A 279 24.06 -21.14 13.66
CA LEU A 279 22.88 -20.90 12.81
C LEU A 279 23.13 -19.85 11.72
N ASP A 280 24.22 -19.12 11.76
CA ASP A 280 24.58 -18.09 10.77
C ASP A 280 24.88 -18.68 9.38
N SER A 281 25.37 -19.90 9.29
CA SER A 281 25.50 -20.62 8.01
C SER A 281 24.12 -20.90 7.39
N GLY A 282 23.15 -21.28 8.21
CA GLY A 282 21.77 -21.48 7.78
C GLY A 282 21.08 -20.19 7.34
N TYR A 283 21.30 -19.07 8.04
CA TYR A 283 20.80 -17.76 7.65
C TYR A 283 21.36 -17.31 6.30
N ARG A 284 22.68 -17.44 6.07
CA ARG A 284 23.31 -17.07 4.79
C ARG A 284 22.75 -17.88 3.63
N THR A 285 22.54 -19.18 3.82
CA THR A 285 21.93 -20.06 2.80
C THR A 285 20.48 -19.66 2.51
N LEU A 286 19.72 -19.24 3.53
CA LEU A 286 18.34 -18.79 3.37
C LEU A 286 18.23 -17.35 2.85
N ALA A 287 19.29 -16.53 2.96
CA ALA A 287 19.27 -15.12 2.57
C ALA A 287 18.93 -14.93 1.07
N GLU A 288 19.47 -15.78 0.19
CA GLU A 288 19.16 -15.76 -1.25
C GLU A 288 17.69 -16.05 -1.50
N TRP A 289 17.13 -17.03 -0.77
CA TRP A 289 15.69 -17.41 -0.87
C TRP A 289 14.75 -16.38 -0.22
N ASN A 290 15.29 -15.49 0.60
CA ASN A 290 14.58 -14.37 1.26
C ASN A 290 14.86 -13.02 0.59
N SER A 291 15.39 -12.98 -0.62
CA SER A 291 15.73 -11.72 -1.28
C SER A 291 14.58 -10.71 -1.21
N LYS A 292 14.83 -9.53 -0.63
CA LYS A 292 13.90 -8.41 -0.63
C LYS A 292 13.86 -7.73 -2.00
N THR A 293 15.03 -7.63 -2.65
CA THR A 293 15.16 -7.02 -3.98
C THR A 293 14.32 -7.74 -5.02
N ASN A 294 14.52 -9.06 -5.15
CA ASN A 294 13.86 -9.88 -6.18
C ASN A 294 12.56 -10.55 -5.71
N TYR A 295 12.16 -10.29 -4.47
CA TYR A 295 10.98 -10.90 -3.86
C TYR A 295 11.06 -12.43 -3.79
N GLY A 296 12.01 -12.92 -2.98
CA GLY A 296 12.37 -14.35 -2.88
C GLY A 296 11.20 -15.24 -2.41
N PRO A 297 11.25 -16.55 -2.69
CA PRO A 297 10.15 -17.48 -2.42
C PRO A 297 9.83 -17.65 -0.93
N LEU A 298 10.81 -17.63 -0.04
CA LEU A 298 10.57 -17.72 1.41
C LEU A 298 9.89 -16.46 1.95
N ARG A 299 10.24 -15.28 1.41
CA ARG A 299 9.57 -14.03 1.71
C ARG A 299 8.11 -14.07 1.30
N TYR A 300 7.82 -14.55 0.09
CA TYR A 300 6.46 -14.72 -0.40
C TYR A 300 5.64 -15.67 0.47
N LEU A 301 6.20 -16.84 0.80
CA LEU A 301 5.55 -17.82 1.66
C LEU A 301 5.26 -17.26 3.06
N HIS A 302 6.24 -16.62 3.68
CA HIS A 302 6.10 -16.01 5.01
C HIS A 302 5.02 -14.92 5.00
N PHE A 303 5.02 -14.06 3.97
CA PHE A 303 4.00 -13.02 3.85
C PHE A 303 2.60 -13.60 3.71
N LEU A 304 2.39 -14.60 2.84
CA LEU A 304 1.08 -15.22 2.67
C LEU A 304 0.58 -15.90 3.95
N ALA A 305 1.46 -16.58 4.68
CA ALA A 305 1.13 -17.18 5.98
C ALA A 305 0.72 -16.10 7.00
N THR A 306 1.50 -15.03 7.12
CA THR A 306 1.20 -13.89 8.02
C THR A 306 -0.11 -13.18 7.62
N ALA A 307 -0.32 -12.94 6.32
CA ALA A 307 -1.54 -12.30 5.82
C ALA A 307 -2.79 -13.16 6.08
N TYR A 308 -2.67 -14.49 5.93
CA TYR A 308 -3.75 -15.42 6.24
C TYR A 308 -4.11 -15.40 7.73
N LEU A 309 -3.12 -15.45 8.61
CA LEU A 309 -3.34 -15.36 10.06
C LEU A 309 -3.95 -14.01 10.47
N ALA A 310 -3.45 -12.91 9.92
CA ALA A 310 -3.98 -11.58 10.15
C ALA A 310 -5.43 -11.43 9.65
N TRP A 311 -5.74 -12.00 8.49
CA TRP A 311 -7.10 -12.02 7.93
C TRP A 311 -8.08 -12.74 8.85
N ILE A 312 -7.69 -13.88 9.43
CA ILE A 312 -8.52 -14.65 10.37
C ILE A 312 -8.66 -13.91 11.69
N ALA A 313 -7.59 -13.31 12.19
CA ALA A 313 -7.56 -12.60 13.47
C ALA A 313 -8.57 -11.44 13.54
N VAL A 314 -8.84 -10.76 12.41
CA VAL A 314 -9.83 -9.67 12.36
C VAL A 314 -11.27 -10.14 12.08
N GLY A 315 -11.45 -11.42 11.87
CA GLY A 315 -12.76 -12.06 11.65
C GLY A 315 -13.36 -11.81 10.28
N GLU A 316 -14.41 -12.57 9.96
CA GLU A 316 -15.13 -12.46 8.71
C GLU A 316 -15.72 -11.05 8.52
N GLY A 317 -15.49 -10.46 7.32
CA GLY A 317 -15.94 -9.09 7.03
C GLY A 317 -15.34 -8.02 7.93
N GLY A 318 -14.33 -8.36 8.76
CA GLY A 318 -13.73 -7.43 9.71
C GLY A 318 -14.60 -7.17 10.94
N ARG A 319 -15.42 -8.13 11.36
CA ARG A 319 -16.36 -8.01 12.50
C ARG A 319 -15.69 -7.64 13.82
N LEU A 320 -14.41 -7.97 13.98
CA LEU A 320 -13.63 -7.63 15.17
C LEU A 320 -12.97 -6.24 15.06
N LEU A 321 -13.08 -5.59 13.89
CA LEU A 321 -12.56 -4.25 13.66
C LEU A 321 -13.60 -3.20 14.09
N SER A 322 -13.76 -3.00 15.38
CA SER A 322 -14.67 -2.04 16.00
C SER A 322 -13.91 -1.15 17.00
N GLY A 323 -14.48 0.05 17.26
CA GLY A 323 -13.91 0.99 18.22
C GLY A 323 -13.09 2.13 17.59
N PRO A 324 -12.72 3.14 18.41
CA PRO A 324 -12.10 4.38 17.94
C PRO A 324 -10.71 4.17 17.32
N PHE A 325 -9.91 3.27 17.86
CA PHE A 325 -8.61 2.92 17.30
C PHE A 325 -8.74 2.36 15.87
N THR A 326 -9.66 1.42 15.67
CA THR A 326 -9.89 0.82 14.35
C THR A 326 -10.36 1.85 13.32
N GLU A 327 -11.27 2.73 13.73
CA GLU A 327 -11.75 3.81 12.85
C GLU A 327 -10.64 4.78 12.49
N LEU A 328 -9.73 5.09 13.44
CA LEU A 328 -8.55 5.89 13.20
C LEU A 328 -7.63 5.24 12.15
N MET A 329 -7.31 3.95 12.34
CA MET A 329 -6.49 3.19 11.38
C MET A 329 -7.13 3.17 9.99
N ARG A 330 -8.43 2.95 9.92
CA ARG A 330 -9.17 2.97 8.65
C ARG A 330 -9.08 4.32 7.95
N ARG A 331 -9.22 5.44 8.67
CA ARG A 331 -9.08 6.79 8.11
C ARG A 331 -7.70 7.03 7.52
N VAL A 332 -6.66 6.64 8.25
CA VAL A 332 -5.27 6.71 7.76
C VAL A 332 -5.11 5.87 6.49
N GLY A 333 -5.58 4.62 6.50
CA GLY A 333 -5.50 3.72 5.35
C GLY A 333 -6.33 4.17 4.13
N GLN A 334 -7.38 4.94 4.30
CA GLN A 334 -8.15 5.54 3.20
C GLN A 334 -7.39 6.64 2.46
N GLN A 335 -6.45 7.31 3.12
CA GLN A 335 -5.65 8.41 2.57
C GLN A 335 -4.21 7.99 2.27
N THR A 336 -3.98 6.73 1.95
CA THR A 336 -2.65 6.07 1.89
C THR A 336 -1.59 6.87 1.15
N LEU A 337 -1.86 7.40 -0.06
CA LEU A 337 -0.84 8.12 -0.83
C LEU A 337 -0.38 9.39 -0.11
N ALA A 338 -1.31 10.19 0.37
CA ALA A 338 -0.98 11.44 1.07
C ALA A 338 -0.26 11.17 2.40
N VAL A 339 -0.72 10.17 3.15
CA VAL A 339 -0.08 9.76 4.40
C VAL A 339 1.31 9.17 4.16
N PHE A 340 1.48 8.39 3.09
CA PHE A 340 2.79 7.85 2.69
C PHE A 340 3.79 8.97 2.36
N LEU A 341 3.39 9.96 1.54
CA LEU A 341 4.25 11.09 1.20
C LEU A 341 4.63 11.92 2.42
N ALA A 342 3.64 12.20 3.30
CA ALA A 342 3.91 12.84 4.57
C ALA A 342 4.85 12.00 5.45
N GLY A 343 4.72 10.68 5.43
CA GLY A 343 5.56 9.73 6.14
C GLY A 343 7.02 9.77 5.67
N LEU A 344 7.27 9.85 4.37
CA LEU A 344 8.63 10.00 3.83
C LEU A 344 9.31 11.29 4.34
N PHE A 345 8.59 12.40 4.31
CA PHE A 345 9.09 13.66 4.86
C PHE A 345 9.29 13.57 6.37
N MET A 346 8.29 13.09 7.10
CA MET A 346 8.32 13.02 8.56
C MET A 346 9.39 12.05 9.07
N SER A 347 9.68 10.97 8.37
CA SER A 347 10.74 10.05 8.80
C SER A 347 12.11 10.73 8.82
N GLN A 348 12.44 11.52 7.81
CA GLN A 348 13.68 12.30 7.77
C GLN A 348 13.67 13.43 8.82
N ALA A 349 12.59 14.20 8.92
CA ALA A 349 12.45 15.25 9.91
C ALA A 349 12.56 14.71 11.36
N CYS A 350 11.93 13.57 11.65
CA CYS A 350 12.04 12.90 12.95
C CYS A 350 13.47 12.39 13.20
N GLY A 351 14.16 11.85 12.18
CA GLY A 351 15.56 11.48 12.28
C GLY A 351 16.45 12.67 12.67
N MET A 352 16.29 13.80 12.00
CA MET A 352 16.99 15.04 12.30
C MET A 352 16.71 15.53 13.72
N LEU A 353 15.44 15.45 14.17
CA LEU A 353 15.09 15.79 15.54
C LEU A 353 15.81 14.90 16.57
N LEU A 354 15.94 13.60 16.29
CA LEU A 354 16.66 12.66 17.15
C LEU A 354 18.17 12.94 17.15
N ASP A 355 18.75 13.39 16.04
CA ASP A 355 20.17 13.80 15.97
C ASP A 355 20.43 15.00 16.89
N TRP A 356 19.49 15.94 16.96
CA TRP A 356 19.65 17.18 17.76
C TRP A 356 19.25 17.00 19.24
N LEU A 357 18.21 16.20 19.52
CA LEU A 357 17.68 16.01 20.88
C LEU A 357 18.31 14.83 21.63
N GLY A 358 19.07 13.99 20.89
CA GLY A 358 19.58 12.72 21.39
C GLY A 358 18.60 11.56 21.23
N ARG A 359 19.16 10.34 21.18
CA ARG A 359 18.43 9.10 20.86
C ARG A 359 18.06 8.29 22.11
N GLY A 360 17.78 8.97 23.23
CA GLY A 360 17.29 8.31 24.45
C GLY A 360 15.89 7.75 24.28
N VAL A 361 15.49 6.83 25.16
CA VAL A 361 14.17 6.16 25.10
C VAL A 361 13.02 7.18 25.11
N VAL A 362 13.10 8.21 25.95
CA VAL A 362 12.06 9.23 26.09
C VAL A 362 11.95 10.10 24.83
N THR A 363 13.09 10.59 24.31
CA THR A 363 13.13 11.42 23.09
C THR A 363 12.66 10.62 21.87
N THR A 364 13.14 9.39 21.72
CA THR A 364 12.70 8.50 20.64
C THR A 364 11.19 8.24 20.71
N THR A 365 10.65 7.98 21.88
CA THR A 365 9.21 7.77 22.09
C THR A 365 8.43 9.03 21.70
N ALA A 366 8.84 10.20 22.19
CA ALA A 366 8.16 11.47 21.91
C ALA A 366 8.18 11.81 20.42
N VAL A 367 9.31 11.63 19.74
CA VAL A 367 9.46 11.87 18.30
C VAL A 367 8.63 10.89 17.46
N ASN A 368 8.58 9.60 17.80
CA ASN A 368 7.72 8.64 17.12
C ASN A 368 6.24 9.01 17.27
N LEU A 369 5.79 9.33 18.49
CA LEU A 369 4.40 9.75 18.75
C LEU A 369 4.05 11.06 18.01
N PHE A 370 4.97 12.02 17.95
CA PHE A 370 4.82 13.24 17.15
C PHE A 370 4.65 12.91 15.66
N GLY A 371 5.52 12.11 15.08
CA GLY A 371 5.42 11.67 13.68
C GLY A 371 4.07 10.98 13.38
N MET A 372 3.64 10.07 14.26
CA MET A 372 2.33 9.40 14.14
C MET A 372 1.17 10.40 14.22
N ALA A 373 1.23 11.38 15.13
CA ALA A 373 0.20 12.40 15.26
C ALA A 373 0.09 13.26 13.99
N VAL A 374 1.23 13.60 13.35
CA VAL A 374 1.24 14.31 12.07
C VAL A 374 0.60 13.47 10.96
N LEU A 375 0.90 12.17 10.86
CA LEU A 375 0.25 11.30 9.87
C LEU A 375 -1.26 11.23 10.06
N ILE A 376 -1.72 11.17 11.30
CA ILE A 376 -3.15 11.22 11.64
C ILE A 376 -3.75 12.55 11.19
N ALA A 377 -3.11 13.66 11.54
CA ALA A 377 -3.58 15.00 11.14
C ALA A 377 -3.70 15.13 9.61
N VAL A 378 -2.69 14.66 8.86
CA VAL A 378 -2.72 14.62 7.39
C VAL A 378 -3.91 13.80 6.88
N ALA A 379 -4.18 12.63 7.46
CA ALA A 379 -5.32 11.80 7.06
C ALA A 379 -6.67 12.54 7.25
N PHE A 380 -6.83 13.25 8.36
CA PHE A 380 -8.03 14.05 8.64
C PHE A 380 -8.15 15.25 7.70
N ILE A 381 -7.07 16.01 7.50
CA ILE A 381 -7.04 17.17 6.60
C ILE A 381 -7.39 16.77 5.17
N VAL A 382 -6.76 15.72 4.64
CA VAL A 382 -7.03 15.23 3.28
C VAL A 382 -8.46 14.69 3.16
N SER A 383 -8.96 14.01 4.19
CA SER A 383 -10.34 13.55 4.22
C SER A 383 -11.35 14.73 4.20
N TRP A 384 -11.04 15.78 4.95
CA TRP A 384 -11.85 17.00 4.99
C TRP A 384 -11.88 17.71 3.61
N PHE A 385 -10.71 17.89 2.97
CA PHE A 385 -10.64 18.46 1.61
C PHE A 385 -11.42 17.62 0.59
N LYS A 386 -11.33 16.29 0.67
CA LYS A 386 -12.07 15.38 -0.23
C LYS A 386 -13.58 15.41 0.00
N SER A 387 -14.05 15.77 1.20
CA SER A 387 -15.49 15.95 1.46
C SER A 387 -16.05 17.17 0.76
N ALA A 388 -15.17 18.07 0.27
CA ALA A 388 -15.52 19.33 -0.40
C ALA A 388 -16.63 20.10 0.34
N PRO A 389 -16.41 20.49 1.64
CA PRO A 389 -17.47 21.05 2.50
C PRO A 389 -18.03 22.37 1.97
N TRP A 390 -17.33 23.01 1.04
CA TRP A 390 -17.77 24.25 0.35
C TRP A 390 -18.73 23.99 -0.83
N ARG A 391 -18.99 22.71 -1.20
CA ARG A 391 -19.96 22.40 -2.27
C ARG A 391 -21.32 22.17 -1.67
N GLU A 392 -22.35 22.86 -2.20
CA GLU A 392 -23.72 22.55 -1.86
C GLU A 392 -24.03 21.08 -2.15
N ARG A 393 -24.61 20.37 -1.18
CA ARG A 393 -25.10 19.02 -1.40
C ARG A 393 -26.32 19.11 -2.30
N LYS A 394 -26.22 18.67 -3.56
CA LYS A 394 -27.41 18.47 -4.41
C LYS A 394 -28.38 17.55 -3.66
N PRO A 395 -29.66 17.90 -3.55
CA PRO A 395 -30.67 17.03 -2.93
C PRO A 395 -30.61 15.65 -3.59
N ALA A 396 -30.68 14.59 -2.79
CA ALA A 396 -30.68 13.24 -3.32
C ALA A 396 -31.82 13.08 -4.34
N ALA A 397 -31.58 12.34 -5.43
CA ALA A 397 -32.54 12.14 -6.52
C ALA A 397 -33.96 11.69 -6.04
N ALA A 398 -34.04 11.00 -4.90
CA ALA A 398 -35.30 10.64 -4.24
C ALA A 398 -36.12 11.87 -3.79
N THR A 399 -35.46 12.91 -3.29
CA THR A 399 -36.14 14.16 -2.89
C THR A 399 -36.60 14.96 -4.12
N GLN A 400 -35.87 14.88 -5.22
CA GLN A 400 -36.25 15.47 -6.50
C GLN A 400 -37.45 14.75 -7.12
N ALA A 401 -37.52 13.43 -7.05
CA ALA A 401 -38.66 12.65 -7.52
C ALA A 401 -39.93 12.91 -6.70
N LEU A 402 -39.82 13.06 -5.36
CA LEU A 402 -40.93 13.43 -4.49
C LEU A 402 -41.40 14.86 -4.78
N ALA A 403 -40.48 15.80 -4.96
CA ALA A 403 -40.81 17.18 -5.32
C ALA A 403 -41.45 17.31 -6.73
N ALA A 404 -41.01 16.46 -7.68
CA ALA A 404 -41.62 16.37 -9.01
C ALA A 404 -43.01 15.76 -8.98
N SER A 405 -43.24 14.71 -8.17
CA SER A 405 -44.57 14.08 -8.01
C SER A 405 -45.61 14.99 -7.31
N GLN A 406 -45.15 15.90 -6.47
CA GLN A 406 -46.01 16.89 -5.81
C GLN A 406 -46.32 18.12 -6.68
N ARG A 407 -45.60 18.33 -7.79
CA ARG A 407 -45.79 19.44 -8.71
C ARG A 407 -46.68 19.11 -9.90
N THR A 408 -47.25 17.91 -10.01
CA THR A 408 -48.22 17.60 -11.04
C THR A 408 -49.54 18.37 -10.70
N PRO A 409 -49.93 19.36 -11.49
CA PRO A 409 -51.14 20.15 -11.17
C PRO A 409 -52.38 19.27 -11.28
N SER A 410 -53.30 19.46 -10.37
CA SER A 410 -54.66 18.85 -10.33
C SER A 410 -55.56 19.29 -11.50
N SER A 411 -55.02 19.35 -12.73
CA SER A 411 -55.82 19.71 -13.93
C SER A 411 -56.69 18.55 -14.43
N ALA A 412 -56.47 17.33 -13.96
CA ALA A 412 -57.29 16.19 -14.36
C ALA A 412 -58.62 16.02 -13.59
N ARG A 413 -58.86 16.78 -12.53
CA ARG A 413 -60.13 16.68 -11.77
C ARG A 413 -61.23 17.68 -12.17
N ARG A 414 -60.95 18.53 -13.16
CA ARG A 414 -61.96 19.50 -13.60
C ARG A 414 -62.75 19.08 -14.86
N ALA A 415 -62.30 18.04 -15.57
CA ALA A 415 -63.03 17.59 -16.79
C ALA A 415 -64.09 16.51 -16.56
N ALA A 416 -64.28 16.03 -15.36
CA ALA A 416 -65.25 14.98 -15.04
C ALA A 416 -66.51 15.49 -14.29
N ARG A 417 -66.80 16.78 -14.38
CA ARG A 417 -68.02 17.38 -13.75
C ARG A 417 -68.88 18.24 -14.67
N ILE A 418 -68.67 18.19 -15.98
CA ILE A 418 -69.54 18.76 -16.98
C ILE A 418 -69.72 17.72 -18.09
N GLY A 419 -70.68 16.84 -17.91
CA GLY A 419 -71.17 15.87 -18.83
C GLY A 419 -72.23 15.04 -18.19
#